data_4544368e5675c5f51653616bf6a1a678
#
_entry.id   4544368e5675c5f51653616bf6a1a678
#
_cell.length_a   1.000
_cell.length_b   1.000
_cell.length_c   1.000
_cell.angle_alpha   90.00
_cell.angle_beta   90.00
_cell.angle_gamma   90.00
#
_symmetry.space_group_name_H-M   'P 1'
#
loop_
_entity.id
_entity.type
_entity.pdbx_description
1 polymer ?
#
loop_
_entity_poly.entity_id
_entity_poly.type
_entity_poly.pdbx_seq_one_letter_code
_entity_poly.pdbx_strand_id
1 'polypeptide(L)'
;MCIRDSNMKGLEAAAAAGIVAGKQEKKLEVIADVTPEQTKAIRAYLDQTDIKVRHVENGVTFDIILTVWKGEHSAQVRIAVFHTNIVHVEKDGEVLVDIPVHGDSEETLTDRSLLDMEHIWDFANTVDVEDVRSILEPQIRCNMAIAEEGLRGNYGANIGSVLLDMEGNDVRVRAKAYAAAGSDARMNGCEQPVVINSGSGNQGLTASLPVIIYARDMGASRELLYRALLVSNLVTIHLKTGIGPLSAYCGATSAGCGAGAGITSVSYTHLRAHETELHL
;
A
#
# COMPACT_ATOMS: atom_id res chain seq x y z
N MET A 1 0.99 -9.54 -9.74
CA MET A 1 0.25 -10.05 -8.58
C MET A 1 0.29 -11.57 -8.64
N CYS A 2 0.74 -12.24 -7.61
CA CYS A 2 0.70 -13.69 -7.51
C CYS A 2 -0.52 -14.06 -6.65
N ILE A 3 -1.33 -15.00 -7.09
CA ILE A 3 -2.43 -15.49 -6.29
C ILE A 3 -1.89 -16.66 -5.47
N ARG A 4 -1.70 -16.45 -4.17
CA ARG A 4 -1.41 -17.40 -3.10
C ARG A 4 -0.73 -18.69 -3.60
N ASP A 5 0.54 -18.93 -3.36
CA ASP A 5 1.30 -20.17 -3.66
C ASP A 5 0.91 -20.95 -4.94
N SER A 6 0.07 -20.31 -5.77
CA SER A 6 -0.56 -20.93 -6.93
C SER A 6 0.28 -20.87 -8.21
N ASN A 7 1.32 -20.03 -8.24
CA ASN A 7 2.07 -19.64 -9.44
C ASN A 7 1.20 -19.02 -10.57
N MET A 8 -0.05 -18.60 -10.26
CA MET A 8 -0.90 -17.93 -11.23
C MET A 8 -0.57 -16.43 -11.24
N LYS A 9 -0.25 -15.90 -12.42
CA LYS A 9 0.16 -14.49 -12.62
C LYS A 9 -0.57 -13.92 -13.82
N GLY A 10 -0.65 -12.58 -13.88
CA GLY A 10 -1.20 -11.86 -15.01
C GLY A 10 -2.61 -11.34 -14.77
N LEU A 11 -3.13 -10.64 -15.78
CA LEU A 11 -4.46 -10.02 -15.75
C LEU A 11 -5.56 -11.05 -15.83
N GLU A 12 -5.36 -12.10 -16.62
CA GLU A 12 -6.28 -13.23 -16.76
C GLU A 12 -6.47 -13.94 -15.42
N ALA A 13 -5.37 -14.19 -14.70
CA ALA A 13 -5.42 -14.82 -13.38
C ALA A 13 -6.13 -13.92 -12.36
N ALA A 14 -5.93 -12.61 -12.42
CA ALA A 14 -6.61 -11.66 -11.55
C ALA A 14 -8.13 -11.62 -11.81
N ALA A 15 -8.54 -11.62 -13.08
CA ALA A 15 -9.95 -11.67 -13.47
C ALA A 15 -10.61 -12.98 -13.01
N ALA A 16 -9.97 -14.13 -13.29
CA ALA A 16 -10.47 -15.44 -12.86
C ALA A 16 -10.62 -15.54 -11.34
N ALA A 17 -9.64 -15.03 -10.58
CA ALA A 17 -9.70 -15.01 -9.13
C ALA A 17 -10.87 -14.17 -8.60
N GLY A 18 -11.10 -13.00 -9.17
CA GLY A 18 -12.24 -12.15 -8.82
C GLY A 18 -13.58 -12.83 -9.10
N ILE A 19 -13.69 -13.53 -10.23
CA ILE A 19 -14.93 -14.23 -10.63
C ILE A 19 -15.20 -15.46 -9.75
N VAL A 20 -14.18 -16.28 -9.47
CA VAL A 20 -14.32 -17.58 -8.79
C VAL A 20 -14.36 -17.44 -7.26
N ALA A 21 -13.55 -16.53 -6.72
CA ALA A 21 -13.31 -16.45 -5.27
C ALA A 21 -13.46 -15.04 -4.68
N GLY A 22 -13.81 -14.04 -5.50
CA GLY A 22 -13.91 -12.65 -5.05
C GLY A 22 -15.02 -12.44 -4.02
N LYS A 23 -14.68 -11.72 -2.93
CA LYS A 23 -15.60 -11.26 -1.89
C LYS A 23 -15.73 -9.75 -1.98
N GLN A 24 -16.73 -9.25 -2.69
CA GLN A 24 -16.90 -7.83 -3.02
C GLN A 24 -16.94 -6.91 -1.78
N GLU A 25 -17.46 -7.39 -0.67
CA GLU A 25 -17.54 -6.67 0.60
C GLU A 25 -16.15 -6.33 1.19
N LYS A 26 -15.11 -7.06 0.78
CA LYS A 26 -13.73 -6.82 1.18
C LYS A 26 -13.00 -5.77 0.34
N LYS A 27 -13.64 -5.21 -0.67
CA LYS A 27 -13.10 -4.14 -1.53
C LYS A 27 -11.70 -4.49 -2.08
N LEU A 28 -10.64 -3.76 -1.66
CA LEU A 28 -9.25 -4.01 -2.11
C LEU A 28 -8.66 -5.33 -1.58
N GLU A 29 -9.27 -5.96 -0.58
CA GLU A 29 -8.89 -7.27 -0.05
C GLU A 29 -9.76 -8.40 -0.63
N VAL A 30 -10.39 -8.18 -1.78
CA VAL A 30 -11.38 -9.05 -2.42
C VAL A 30 -10.96 -10.51 -2.57
N ILE A 31 -9.66 -10.80 -2.64
CA ILE A 31 -9.09 -12.15 -2.76
C ILE A 31 -8.20 -12.55 -1.57
N ALA A 32 -8.28 -11.86 -0.44
CA ALA A 32 -7.40 -12.10 0.71
C ALA A 32 -7.59 -13.50 1.35
N ASP A 33 -8.80 -14.07 1.27
CA ASP A 33 -9.14 -15.35 1.90
C ASP A 33 -9.31 -16.48 0.87
N VAL A 34 -8.57 -16.48 -0.22
CA VAL A 34 -8.66 -17.57 -1.22
C VAL A 34 -8.16 -18.88 -0.61
N THR A 35 -9.01 -19.90 -0.61
CA THR A 35 -8.66 -21.24 -0.09
C THR A 35 -7.91 -22.09 -1.12
N PRO A 36 -7.21 -23.17 -0.71
CA PRO A 36 -6.58 -24.10 -1.64
C PRO A 36 -7.55 -24.74 -2.65
N GLU A 37 -8.80 -24.99 -2.24
CA GLU A 37 -9.86 -25.49 -3.12
C GLU A 37 -10.25 -24.45 -4.17
N GLN A 38 -10.41 -23.19 -3.76
CA GLN A 38 -10.68 -22.08 -4.67
C GLN A 38 -9.50 -21.85 -5.63
N THR A 39 -8.26 -22.00 -5.17
CA THR A 39 -7.07 -21.94 -6.03
C THR A 39 -7.13 -22.96 -7.16
N LYS A 40 -7.57 -24.20 -6.87
CA LYS A 40 -7.79 -25.24 -7.89
C LYS A 40 -8.93 -24.87 -8.84
N ALA A 41 -10.02 -24.31 -8.33
CA ALA A 41 -11.15 -23.87 -9.13
C ALA A 41 -10.78 -22.68 -10.05
N ILE A 42 -9.97 -21.73 -9.58
CA ILE A 42 -9.44 -20.62 -10.40
C ILE A 42 -8.59 -21.16 -11.55
N ARG A 43 -7.73 -22.14 -11.29
CA ARG A 43 -6.91 -22.79 -12.34
C ARG A 43 -7.80 -23.48 -13.37
N ALA A 44 -8.76 -24.29 -12.92
CA ALA A 44 -9.70 -24.95 -13.83
C ALA A 44 -10.51 -23.96 -14.68
N TYR A 45 -10.89 -22.81 -14.09
CA TYR A 45 -11.58 -21.74 -14.80
C TYR A 45 -10.69 -21.13 -15.89
N LEU A 46 -9.41 -20.86 -15.59
CA LEU A 46 -8.43 -20.36 -16.56
C LEU A 46 -8.20 -21.33 -17.71
N ASP A 47 -8.14 -22.63 -17.42
CA ASP A 47 -7.90 -23.66 -18.45
C ASP A 47 -9.12 -23.84 -19.39
N GLN A 48 -10.32 -23.48 -18.94
CA GLN A 48 -11.59 -23.70 -19.68
C GLN A 48 -12.16 -22.43 -20.29
N THR A 49 -11.65 -21.23 -19.91
CA THR A 49 -12.24 -19.95 -20.29
C THR A 49 -11.25 -19.10 -21.06
N ASP A 50 -11.64 -18.67 -22.25
CA ASP A 50 -10.86 -17.73 -23.06
C ASP A 50 -11.04 -16.29 -22.51
N ILE A 51 -10.11 -15.84 -21.67
CA ILE A 51 -10.08 -14.48 -21.14
C ILE A 51 -9.26 -13.61 -22.09
N LYS A 52 -9.91 -12.61 -22.69
CA LYS A 52 -9.27 -11.70 -23.65
C LYS A 52 -8.86 -10.41 -22.97
N VAL A 53 -7.55 -10.15 -22.91
CA VAL A 53 -6.99 -8.88 -22.45
C VAL A 53 -6.66 -7.99 -23.64
N ARG A 54 -7.08 -6.74 -23.58
CA ARG A 54 -6.82 -5.73 -24.63
C ARG A 54 -6.33 -4.44 -23.98
N HIS A 55 -5.41 -3.75 -24.65
CA HIS A 55 -5.02 -2.40 -24.27
C HIS A 55 -6.14 -1.40 -24.66
N VAL A 56 -6.40 -0.44 -23.80
CA VAL A 56 -7.37 0.64 -24.01
C VAL A 56 -6.61 1.94 -24.22
N GLU A 57 -6.81 2.55 -25.39
CA GLU A 57 -6.16 3.82 -25.80
C GLU A 57 -7.19 4.97 -25.69
N ASN A 58 -7.42 5.47 -24.51
CA ASN A 58 -8.40 6.55 -24.28
C ASN A 58 -7.83 7.76 -23.52
N GLY A 59 -6.50 7.81 -23.32
CA GLY A 59 -5.80 8.91 -22.68
C GLY A 59 -5.93 8.95 -21.14
N VAL A 60 -6.58 7.96 -20.52
CA VAL A 60 -6.66 7.82 -19.06
C VAL A 60 -5.55 6.88 -18.61
N THR A 61 -4.66 7.34 -17.74
CA THR A 61 -3.47 6.59 -17.30
C THR A 61 -3.82 5.32 -16.54
N PHE A 62 -4.87 5.35 -15.71
CA PHE A 62 -5.39 4.20 -14.99
C PHE A 62 -6.84 3.97 -15.41
N ASP A 63 -7.08 2.92 -16.20
CA ASP A 63 -8.40 2.54 -16.67
C ASP A 63 -8.50 1.02 -16.77
N ILE A 64 -9.45 0.45 -16.06
CA ILE A 64 -9.73 -0.99 -16.07
C ILE A 64 -11.20 -1.16 -16.45
N ILE A 65 -11.44 -1.83 -17.58
CA ILE A 65 -12.78 -2.21 -18.01
C ILE A 65 -12.84 -3.73 -17.98
N LEU A 66 -13.72 -4.27 -17.16
CA LEU A 66 -13.97 -5.70 -17.08
C LEU A 66 -15.39 -6.00 -17.54
N THR A 67 -15.53 -6.85 -18.55
CA THR A 67 -16.83 -7.34 -19.03
C THR A 67 -16.89 -8.85 -18.87
N VAL A 68 -17.97 -9.35 -18.31
CA VAL A 68 -18.21 -10.78 -18.12
C VAL A 68 -19.53 -11.18 -18.80
N TRP A 69 -19.59 -12.41 -19.30
CA TRP A 69 -20.76 -12.99 -19.95
C TRP A 69 -21.09 -14.34 -19.34
N LYS A 70 -22.38 -14.63 -19.16
CA LYS A 70 -22.89 -15.93 -18.76
C LYS A 70 -24.18 -16.24 -19.52
N GLY A 71 -24.09 -17.04 -20.57
CA GLY A 71 -25.20 -17.27 -21.50
C GLY A 71 -25.56 -15.96 -22.22
N GLU A 72 -26.81 -15.54 -22.10
CA GLU A 72 -27.32 -14.29 -22.70
C GLU A 72 -27.12 -13.05 -21.79
N HIS A 73 -26.61 -13.26 -20.57
CA HIS A 73 -26.40 -12.18 -19.61
C HIS A 73 -24.99 -11.60 -19.70
N SER A 74 -24.89 -10.28 -19.54
CA SER A 74 -23.61 -9.57 -19.48
C SER A 74 -23.56 -8.60 -18.28
N ALA A 75 -22.34 -8.35 -17.80
CA ALA A 75 -22.10 -7.27 -16.85
C ALA A 75 -20.76 -6.62 -17.15
N GLN A 76 -20.72 -5.29 -17.05
CA GLN A 76 -19.49 -4.52 -17.23
C GLN A 76 -19.26 -3.59 -16.04
N VAL A 77 -18.01 -3.48 -15.63
CA VAL A 77 -17.57 -2.51 -14.62
C VAL A 77 -16.34 -1.79 -15.17
N ARG A 78 -16.30 -0.46 -15.02
CA ARG A 78 -15.12 0.36 -15.29
C ARG A 78 -14.65 1.04 -14.02
N ILE A 79 -13.35 0.92 -13.75
CA ILE A 79 -12.65 1.62 -12.67
C ILE A 79 -11.62 2.52 -13.33
N ALA A 80 -11.67 3.82 -13.07
CA ALA A 80 -10.78 4.78 -13.69
C ALA A 80 -10.21 5.79 -12.70
N VAL A 81 -9.01 6.31 -12.99
CA VAL A 81 -8.25 7.32 -12.23
C VAL A 81 -7.75 6.81 -10.88
N PHE A 82 -8.59 6.20 -10.04
CA PHE A 82 -8.24 5.64 -8.73
C PHE A 82 -8.72 4.19 -8.59
N HIS A 83 -8.02 3.39 -7.81
CA HIS A 83 -8.29 1.95 -7.62
C HIS A 83 -9.69 1.62 -7.06
N THR A 84 -10.34 2.56 -6.42
CA THR A 84 -11.69 2.40 -5.83
C THR A 84 -12.76 3.20 -6.55
N ASN A 85 -12.41 3.92 -7.62
CA ASN A 85 -13.32 4.79 -8.32
C ASN A 85 -14.05 4.03 -9.44
N ILE A 86 -15.19 3.45 -9.10
CA ILE A 86 -16.09 2.79 -10.07
C ILE A 86 -16.86 3.89 -10.80
N VAL A 87 -16.58 4.05 -12.08
CA VAL A 87 -17.16 5.12 -12.92
C VAL A 87 -18.27 4.62 -13.85
N HIS A 88 -18.33 3.32 -14.12
CA HIS A 88 -19.39 2.73 -14.93
C HIS A 88 -19.74 1.34 -14.43
N VAL A 89 -21.04 1.06 -14.37
CA VAL A 89 -21.61 -0.26 -14.11
C VAL A 89 -22.78 -0.47 -15.05
N GLU A 90 -22.73 -1.58 -15.78
CA GLU A 90 -23.80 -1.98 -16.71
C GLU A 90 -24.14 -3.44 -16.46
N LYS A 91 -25.42 -3.80 -16.62
CA LYS A 91 -25.90 -5.17 -16.58
C LYS A 91 -26.97 -5.38 -17.65
N ASP A 92 -26.78 -6.37 -18.52
CA ASP A 92 -27.71 -6.75 -19.58
C ASP A 92 -28.12 -5.57 -20.49
N GLY A 93 -27.21 -4.60 -20.73
CA GLY A 93 -27.45 -3.38 -21.48
C GLY A 93 -28.10 -2.24 -20.68
N GLU A 94 -28.47 -2.46 -19.42
CA GLU A 94 -28.94 -1.40 -18.53
C GLU A 94 -27.78 -0.76 -17.78
N VAL A 95 -27.60 0.55 -17.95
CA VAL A 95 -26.57 1.33 -17.27
C VAL A 95 -27.05 1.70 -15.87
N LEU A 96 -26.34 1.21 -14.85
CA LEU A 96 -26.66 1.43 -13.44
C LEU A 96 -25.85 2.57 -12.83
N VAL A 97 -24.62 2.78 -13.32
CA VAL A 97 -23.71 3.87 -12.91
C VAL A 97 -23.02 4.40 -14.16
N ASP A 98 -22.99 5.71 -14.32
CA ASP A 98 -22.24 6.37 -15.40
C ASP A 98 -21.72 7.74 -14.90
N ILE A 99 -20.45 7.76 -14.53
CA ILE A 99 -19.76 8.96 -14.03
C ILE A 99 -18.76 9.40 -15.11
N PRO A 100 -18.86 10.61 -15.66
CA PRO A 100 -17.93 11.09 -16.65
C PRO A 100 -16.49 11.11 -16.14
N VAL A 101 -15.55 10.62 -16.95
CA VAL A 101 -14.12 10.66 -16.66
C VAL A 101 -13.50 11.74 -17.55
N HIS A 102 -13.01 12.81 -16.94
CA HIS A 102 -12.36 13.93 -17.62
C HIS A 102 -10.85 13.83 -17.49
N GLY A 103 -10.22 12.92 -18.25
CA GLY A 103 -8.76 12.75 -18.25
C GLY A 103 -8.19 12.35 -16.88
N ASP A 104 -6.88 12.59 -16.70
CA ASP A 104 -6.20 12.38 -15.42
C ASP A 104 -6.34 13.57 -14.47
N SER A 105 -7.37 14.41 -14.63
CA SER A 105 -7.59 15.55 -13.76
C SER A 105 -7.85 15.03 -12.34
N GLU A 106 -6.86 15.20 -11.48
CA GLU A 106 -6.99 15.10 -10.05
C GLU A 106 -7.88 16.24 -9.52
N GLU A 107 -9.16 16.22 -9.79
CA GLU A 107 -10.10 16.85 -8.89
C GLU A 107 -10.10 16.00 -7.62
N THR A 108 -9.08 16.21 -6.83
CA THR A 108 -8.94 15.56 -5.54
C THR A 108 -10.05 16.09 -4.65
N LEU A 109 -10.88 15.17 -4.14
CA LEU A 109 -11.85 15.45 -3.07
C LEU A 109 -11.20 16.05 -1.81
N THR A 110 -9.88 16.09 -1.76
CA THR A 110 -9.09 16.54 -0.62
C THR A 110 -8.21 17.72 -1.03
N ASP A 111 -8.41 18.86 -0.38
CA ASP A 111 -7.50 20.01 -0.52
C ASP A 111 -6.13 19.67 0.09
N ARG A 112 -5.12 19.57 -0.78
CA ARG A 112 -3.73 19.29 -0.38
C ARG A 112 -2.88 20.54 -0.28
N SER A 113 -3.44 21.72 -0.48
CA SER A 113 -2.71 22.99 -0.35
C SER A 113 -2.17 23.24 1.06
N LEU A 114 -2.82 22.62 2.07
CA LEU A 114 -2.40 22.67 3.47
C LEU A 114 -1.22 21.73 3.79
N LEU A 115 -0.81 20.86 2.87
CA LEU A 115 0.31 19.93 3.08
C LEU A 115 1.65 20.64 2.82
N ASP A 116 2.11 21.44 3.75
CA ASP A 116 3.48 21.93 3.86
C ASP A 116 4.14 21.43 5.14
N MET A 117 5.43 21.68 5.28
CA MET A 117 6.20 21.16 6.42
C MET A 117 5.76 21.74 7.76
N GLU A 118 5.34 23.00 7.78
CA GLU A 118 4.91 23.70 9.02
C GLU A 118 3.59 23.10 9.52
N HIS A 119 2.58 23.01 8.66
CA HIS A 119 1.29 22.43 9.01
C HIS A 119 1.38 20.93 9.32
N ILE A 120 2.22 20.17 8.59
CA ILE A 120 2.46 18.75 8.89
C ILE A 120 3.06 18.59 10.29
N TRP A 121 4.05 19.41 10.63
CA TRP A 121 4.70 19.34 11.92
C TRP A 121 3.74 19.76 13.06
N ASP A 122 3.01 20.85 12.87
CA ASP A 122 2.03 21.31 13.84
C ASP A 122 0.95 20.27 14.08
N PHE A 123 0.34 19.75 13.01
CA PHE A 123 -0.66 18.69 13.10
C PHE A 123 -0.14 17.46 13.83
N ALA A 124 1.05 16.98 13.48
CA ALA A 124 1.62 15.78 14.09
C ALA A 124 1.88 15.95 15.61
N ASN A 125 2.11 17.17 16.08
CA ASN A 125 2.37 17.46 17.49
C ASN A 125 1.11 17.84 18.29
N THR A 126 0.05 18.30 17.64
CA THR A 126 -1.15 18.82 18.32
C THR A 126 -2.37 17.92 18.23
N VAL A 127 -2.44 17.04 17.21
CA VAL A 127 -3.58 16.12 17.04
C VAL A 127 -3.75 15.20 18.25
N ASP A 128 -5.00 14.92 18.62
CA ASP A 128 -5.28 13.84 19.56
C ASP A 128 -4.91 12.50 18.90
N VAL A 129 -4.01 11.75 19.52
CA VAL A 129 -3.52 10.48 18.98
C VAL A 129 -4.62 9.42 18.83
N GLU A 130 -5.70 9.53 19.59
CA GLU A 130 -6.84 8.61 19.47
C GLU A 130 -7.59 8.81 18.15
N ASP A 131 -7.63 10.02 17.58
CA ASP A 131 -8.26 10.30 16.29
C ASP A 131 -7.56 9.59 15.12
N VAL A 132 -6.26 9.38 15.23
CA VAL A 132 -5.41 8.78 14.19
C VAL A 132 -5.04 7.32 14.45
N ARG A 133 -5.33 6.82 15.63
CA ARG A 133 -4.99 5.47 16.09
C ARG A 133 -5.56 4.39 15.17
N SER A 134 -6.81 4.54 14.74
CA SER A 134 -7.50 3.59 13.86
C SER A 134 -6.81 3.38 12.52
N ILE A 135 -5.98 4.34 12.08
CA ILE A 135 -5.19 4.29 10.84
C ILE A 135 -3.78 3.77 11.12
N LEU A 136 -3.14 4.26 12.19
CA LEU A 136 -1.74 3.95 12.47
C LEU A 136 -1.52 2.56 13.08
N GLU A 137 -2.44 2.08 13.92
CA GLU A 137 -2.32 0.72 14.49
C GLU A 137 -2.34 -0.38 13.42
N PRO A 138 -3.28 -0.40 12.46
CA PRO A 138 -3.19 -1.33 11.34
C PRO A 138 -1.90 -1.18 10.53
N GLN A 139 -1.42 0.05 10.29
CA GLN A 139 -0.16 0.28 9.58
C GLN A 139 1.02 -0.38 10.30
N ILE A 140 1.14 -0.16 11.59
CA ILE A 140 2.22 -0.76 12.39
C ILE A 140 2.10 -2.29 12.37
N ARG A 141 0.91 -2.82 12.65
CA ARG A 141 0.68 -4.26 12.75
C ARG A 141 0.88 -4.99 11.43
N CYS A 142 0.22 -4.53 10.37
CA CYS A 142 0.24 -5.22 9.07
C CYS A 142 1.62 -5.09 8.40
N ASN A 143 2.20 -3.89 8.40
CA ASN A 143 3.48 -3.67 7.73
C ASN A 143 4.62 -4.39 8.46
N MET A 144 4.59 -4.46 9.79
CA MET A 144 5.56 -5.29 10.54
C MET A 144 5.38 -6.78 10.27
N ALA A 145 4.14 -7.27 10.25
CA ALA A 145 3.87 -8.69 10.03
C ALA A 145 4.43 -9.18 8.68
N ILE A 146 4.18 -8.43 7.59
CA ILE A 146 4.72 -8.82 6.28
C ILE A 146 6.24 -8.68 6.20
N ALA A 147 6.84 -7.69 6.87
CA ALA A 147 8.29 -7.54 6.91
C ALA A 147 8.96 -8.69 7.67
N GLU A 148 8.41 -9.09 8.80
CA GLU A 148 8.87 -10.25 9.57
C GLU A 148 8.71 -11.55 8.80
N GLU A 149 7.61 -11.70 8.05
CA GLU A 149 7.42 -12.84 7.15
C GLU A 149 8.43 -12.83 6.02
N GLY A 150 8.71 -11.66 5.42
CA GLY A 150 9.70 -11.51 4.37
C GLY A 150 11.13 -11.85 4.81
N LEU A 151 11.47 -11.60 6.09
CA LEU A 151 12.76 -11.98 6.67
C LEU A 151 12.86 -13.49 6.96
N ARG A 152 11.74 -14.16 7.26
CA ARG A 152 11.71 -15.60 7.56
C ARG A 152 11.55 -16.47 6.32
N GLY A 153 10.78 -15.98 5.36
CA GLY A 153 10.42 -16.70 4.15
C GLY A 153 11.46 -16.54 3.05
N ASN A 154 11.17 -17.16 1.91
CA ASN A 154 12.00 -17.07 0.71
C ASN A 154 11.20 -16.31 -0.36
N TYR A 155 11.35 -14.97 -0.38
CA TYR A 155 10.61 -14.08 -1.28
C TYR A 155 11.56 -13.28 -2.16
N GLY A 156 11.37 -13.36 -3.47
CA GLY A 156 12.13 -12.56 -4.43
C GLY A 156 13.62 -12.79 -4.33
N ALA A 157 14.37 -11.70 -4.16
CA ALA A 157 15.82 -11.74 -4.01
C ALA A 157 16.28 -11.80 -2.54
N ASN A 158 15.36 -11.88 -1.58
CA ASN A 158 15.64 -11.88 -0.14
C ASN A 158 16.53 -10.70 0.32
N ILE A 159 16.32 -9.53 -0.25
CA ILE A 159 17.19 -8.36 -0.05
C ILE A 159 17.31 -8.01 1.44
N GLY A 160 16.22 -8.12 2.21
CA GLY A 160 16.23 -7.84 3.64
C GLY A 160 17.21 -8.75 4.41
N SER A 161 17.14 -10.06 4.19
CA SER A 161 18.03 -11.04 4.83
C SER A 161 19.48 -10.85 4.38
N VAL A 162 19.70 -10.62 3.09
CA VAL A 162 21.03 -10.35 2.53
C VAL A 162 21.66 -9.11 3.17
N LEU A 163 20.90 -8.03 3.38
CA LEU A 163 21.39 -6.82 4.06
C LEU A 163 21.84 -7.13 5.50
N LEU A 164 21.03 -7.88 6.25
CA LEU A 164 21.37 -8.25 7.63
C LEU A 164 22.63 -9.14 7.69
N ASP A 165 22.79 -10.06 6.76
CA ASP A 165 23.93 -10.96 6.70
C ASP A 165 25.22 -10.23 6.31
N MET A 166 25.14 -9.27 5.38
CA MET A 166 26.33 -8.58 4.84
C MET A 166 26.73 -7.34 5.64
N GLU A 167 25.78 -6.55 6.10
CA GLU A 167 26.03 -5.25 6.75
C GLU A 167 25.84 -5.29 8.27
N GLY A 168 25.38 -6.42 8.83
CA GLY A 168 25.17 -6.60 10.26
C GLY A 168 23.77 -6.14 10.72
N ASN A 169 23.62 -5.94 12.04
CA ASN A 169 22.32 -5.79 12.69
C ASN A 169 22.18 -4.45 13.43
N ASP A 170 22.81 -3.39 12.97
CA ASP A 170 22.59 -2.06 13.53
C ASP A 170 21.20 -1.51 13.12
N VAL A 171 20.71 -0.50 13.80
CA VAL A 171 19.36 0.05 13.55
C VAL A 171 19.19 0.54 12.12
N ARG A 172 20.22 1.08 11.48
CA ARG A 172 20.17 1.60 10.11
C ARG A 172 20.02 0.46 9.11
N VAL A 173 20.72 -0.63 9.34
CA VAL A 173 20.64 -1.84 8.52
C VAL A 173 19.28 -2.50 8.71
N ARG A 174 18.82 -2.68 9.97
CA ARG A 174 17.48 -3.22 10.24
C ARG A 174 16.37 -2.40 9.58
N ALA A 175 16.42 -1.08 9.65
CA ALA A 175 15.43 -0.20 9.04
C ALA A 175 15.33 -0.43 7.52
N LYS A 176 16.44 -0.53 6.82
CA LYS A 176 16.49 -0.87 5.39
C LYS A 176 15.99 -2.30 5.13
N ALA A 177 16.49 -3.25 5.92
CA ALA A 177 16.21 -4.67 5.75
C ALA A 177 14.73 -5.01 5.92
N TYR A 178 14.05 -4.45 6.92
CA TYR A 178 12.61 -4.66 7.12
C TYR A 178 11.77 -4.07 5.98
N ALA A 179 12.10 -2.86 5.49
CA ALA A 179 11.41 -2.27 4.35
C ALA A 179 11.61 -3.09 3.06
N ALA A 180 12.83 -3.57 2.81
CA ALA A 180 13.16 -4.42 1.67
C ALA A 180 12.45 -5.79 1.77
N ALA A 181 12.50 -6.45 2.93
CA ALA A 181 11.86 -7.75 3.15
C ALA A 181 10.35 -7.70 2.97
N GLY A 182 9.68 -6.68 3.53
CA GLY A 182 8.26 -6.47 3.34
C GLY A 182 7.89 -6.23 1.88
N SER A 183 8.71 -5.48 1.14
CA SER A 183 8.53 -5.24 -0.29
C SER A 183 8.76 -6.49 -1.12
N ASP A 184 9.80 -7.28 -0.84
CA ASP A 184 10.06 -8.56 -1.49
C ASP A 184 8.89 -9.53 -1.26
N ALA A 185 8.45 -9.69 -0.01
CA ALA A 185 7.32 -10.56 0.31
C ALA A 185 6.05 -10.13 -0.44
N ARG A 186 5.70 -8.82 -0.39
CA ARG A 186 4.53 -8.29 -1.08
C ARG A 186 4.59 -8.51 -2.60
N MET A 187 5.72 -8.21 -3.23
CA MET A 187 5.87 -8.31 -4.68
C MET A 187 5.91 -9.75 -5.17
N ASN A 188 6.22 -10.69 -4.30
CA ASN A 188 6.29 -12.12 -4.61
C ASN A 188 5.11 -12.94 -4.08
N GLY A 189 4.01 -12.28 -3.73
CA GLY A 189 2.72 -12.93 -3.50
C GLY A 189 2.44 -13.34 -2.06
N CYS A 190 3.18 -12.80 -1.08
CA CYS A 190 2.81 -12.95 0.32
C CYS A 190 1.41 -12.37 0.56
N GLU A 191 0.59 -13.10 1.30
CA GLU A 191 -0.82 -12.77 1.52
C GLU A 191 -1.06 -11.80 2.66
N GLN A 192 -0.03 -11.52 3.45
CA GLN A 192 -0.14 -10.57 4.54
C GLN A 192 -0.60 -9.20 4.00
N PRO A 193 -1.63 -8.60 4.60
CA PRO A 193 -2.10 -7.29 4.20
C PRO A 193 -1.05 -6.22 4.49
N VAL A 194 -1.04 -5.18 3.69
CA VAL A 194 -0.20 -3.98 3.91
C VAL A 194 -1.06 -2.74 3.96
N VAL A 195 -0.68 -1.79 4.80
CA VAL A 195 -1.27 -0.45 4.77
C VAL A 195 -0.47 0.41 3.83
N ILE A 196 -1.16 0.89 2.80
CA ILE A 196 -0.58 1.66 1.70
C ILE A 196 -0.34 3.12 2.08
N ASN A 197 0.53 3.80 1.34
CA ASN A 197 0.62 5.24 1.32
C ASN A 197 0.60 5.72 -0.15
N SER A 198 -0.15 6.76 -0.44
CA SER A 198 -0.27 7.36 -1.80
C SER A 198 -0.50 6.32 -2.92
N GLY A 199 -1.39 5.35 -2.66
CA GLY A 199 -1.79 4.33 -3.63
C GLY A 199 -0.84 3.14 -3.79
N SER A 200 0.25 3.06 -3.01
CA SER A 200 1.23 1.97 -3.12
C SER A 200 1.56 1.31 -1.78
N GLY A 201 1.52 -0.04 -1.75
CA GLY A 201 1.94 -0.81 -0.58
C GLY A 201 3.43 -0.67 -0.29
N ASN A 202 4.29 -0.69 -1.30
CA ASN A 202 5.73 -0.50 -1.11
C ASN A 202 6.06 0.90 -0.55
N GLN A 203 5.31 1.93 -0.94
CA GLN A 203 5.43 3.26 -0.31
C GLN A 203 5.01 3.22 1.16
N GLY A 204 3.90 2.55 1.47
CA GLY A 204 3.45 2.38 2.87
C GLY A 204 4.48 1.65 3.73
N LEU A 205 5.09 0.58 3.21
CA LEU A 205 6.17 -0.16 3.87
C LEU A 205 7.41 0.73 4.10
N THR A 206 7.84 1.45 3.05
CA THR A 206 9.02 2.32 3.11
C THR A 206 8.81 3.52 4.03
N ALA A 207 7.63 4.11 4.05
CA ALA A 207 7.31 5.23 4.94
C ALA A 207 7.21 4.80 6.41
N SER A 208 6.74 3.59 6.70
CA SER A 208 6.44 3.19 8.08
C SER A 208 7.54 2.37 8.75
N LEU A 209 8.06 1.34 8.09
CA LEU A 209 8.95 0.36 8.72
C LEU A 209 10.23 0.96 9.28
N PRO A 210 10.98 1.83 8.56
CA PRO A 210 12.16 2.45 9.14
C PRO A 210 11.86 3.25 10.39
N VAL A 211 10.76 4.00 10.42
CA VAL A 211 10.33 4.79 11.58
C VAL A 211 10.01 3.88 12.76
N ILE A 212 9.28 2.78 12.53
CA ILE A 212 8.92 1.80 13.57
C ILE A 212 10.18 1.15 14.16
N ILE A 213 11.14 0.77 13.31
CA ILE A 213 12.40 0.13 13.75
C ILE A 213 13.22 1.09 14.61
N TYR A 214 13.39 2.35 14.18
CA TYR A 214 14.10 3.36 14.96
C TYR A 214 13.39 3.67 16.28
N ALA A 215 12.08 3.85 16.27
CA ALA A 215 11.31 4.11 17.49
C ALA A 215 11.44 2.96 18.51
N ARG A 216 11.40 1.72 18.05
CA ARG A 216 11.61 0.54 18.90
C ARG A 216 13.03 0.46 19.46
N ASP A 217 14.04 0.74 18.64
CA ASP A 217 15.44 0.73 19.04
C ASP A 217 15.75 1.77 20.12
N MET A 218 15.12 2.92 20.02
CA MET A 218 15.27 4.02 20.98
C MET A 218 14.36 3.91 22.21
N GLY A 219 13.50 2.89 22.30
CA GLY A 219 12.54 2.74 23.40
C GLY A 219 11.47 3.85 23.43
N ALA A 220 11.16 4.45 22.28
CA ALA A 220 10.19 5.52 22.17
C ALA A 220 8.79 5.10 22.62
N SER A 221 8.03 5.99 23.23
CA SER A 221 6.65 5.75 23.62
C SER A 221 5.76 5.48 22.41
N ARG A 222 4.61 4.85 22.65
CA ARG A 222 3.63 4.59 21.56
C ARG A 222 3.12 5.90 20.95
N GLU A 223 2.91 6.91 21.76
CA GLU A 223 2.50 8.23 21.31
C GLU A 223 3.55 8.85 20.39
N LEU A 224 4.82 8.83 20.79
CA LEU A 224 5.91 9.37 19.99
C LEU A 224 6.04 8.65 18.65
N LEU A 225 5.85 7.32 18.63
CA LEU A 225 5.82 6.55 17.39
C LEU A 225 4.66 7.00 16.49
N TYR A 226 3.45 7.24 17.02
CA TYR A 226 2.33 7.72 16.21
C TYR A 226 2.63 9.09 15.60
N ARG A 227 3.14 10.03 16.39
CA ARG A 227 3.51 11.37 15.92
C ARG A 227 4.56 11.31 14.81
N ALA A 228 5.57 10.49 14.98
CA ALA A 228 6.61 10.28 13.96
C ALA A 228 6.07 9.61 12.68
N LEU A 229 5.15 8.67 12.82
CA LEU A 229 4.46 8.06 11.65
C LEU A 229 3.57 9.07 10.93
N LEU A 230 2.92 9.99 11.64
CA LEU A 230 2.18 11.09 11.02
C LEU A 230 3.10 11.97 10.18
N VAL A 231 4.23 12.40 10.74
CA VAL A 231 5.24 13.16 9.98
C VAL A 231 5.66 12.41 8.75
N SER A 232 6.05 11.14 8.88
CA SER A 232 6.51 10.32 7.76
C SER A 232 5.44 10.16 6.67
N ASN A 233 4.21 9.82 7.07
CA ASN A 233 3.12 9.60 6.12
C ASN A 233 2.73 10.88 5.39
N LEU A 234 2.58 12.00 6.10
CA LEU A 234 2.16 13.27 5.51
C LEU A 234 3.23 13.89 4.62
N VAL A 235 4.51 13.80 5.00
CA VAL A 235 5.63 14.23 4.14
C VAL A 235 5.68 13.38 2.86
N THR A 236 5.46 12.06 2.97
CA THR A 236 5.37 11.19 1.81
C THR A 236 4.23 11.61 0.87
N ILE A 237 3.04 11.91 1.42
CA ILE A 237 1.87 12.37 0.64
C ILE A 237 2.15 13.74 0.01
N HIS A 238 2.74 14.68 0.75
CA HIS A 238 3.11 16.00 0.26
C HIS A 238 4.02 15.90 -0.96
N LEU A 239 5.14 15.18 -0.85
CA LEU A 239 6.08 14.99 -1.96
C LEU A 239 5.44 14.25 -3.13
N LYS A 240 4.57 13.27 -2.85
CA LYS A 240 3.88 12.50 -3.90
C LYS A 240 2.83 13.34 -4.63
N THR A 241 2.26 14.36 -4.00
CA THR A 241 1.29 15.26 -4.62
C THR A 241 1.87 15.96 -5.87
N GLY A 242 3.13 16.38 -5.80
CA GLY A 242 3.80 17.03 -6.92
C GLY A 242 4.16 16.13 -8.11
N ILE A 243 4.17 14.79 -7.93
CA ILE A 243 4.53 13.83 -8.96
C ILE A 243 3.36 12.95 -9.43
N GLY A 244 2.18 13.13 -8.86
CA GLY A 244 0.96 12.40 -9.20
C GLY A 244 0.90 10.94 -8.69
N PRO A 245 -0.29 10.32 -8.68
CA PRO A 245 -0.51 8.99 -8.12
C PRO A 245 0.13 7.87 -8.96
N LEU A 246 0.12 8.03 -10.29
CA LEU A 246 0.64 7.06 -11.27
C LEU A 246 1.74 7.72 -12.10
N SER A 247 2.92 7.89 -11.53
CA SER A 247 4.02 8.53 -12.25
C SER A 247 5.17 7.55 -12.52
N ALA A 248 5.98 7.85 -13.55
CA ALA A 248 7.22 7.15 -13.84
C ALA A 248 8.29 7.40 -12.76
N TYR A 249 8.13 8.43 -11.93
CA TYR A 249 9.00 8.68 -10.80
C TYR A 249 8.71 7.72 -9.67
N CYS A 250 9.72 7.16 -9.09
CA CYS A 250 9.60 6.14 -8.04
C CYS A 250 9.06 6.75 -6.74
N GLY A 251 7.89 6.30 -6.32
CA GLY A 251 7.28 6.72 -5.05
C GLY A 251 8.08 6.30 -3.82
N ALA A 252 9.00 5.33 -3.95
CA ALA A 252 9.90 4.94 -2.87
C ALA A 252 10.84 6.09 -2.45
N THR A 253 11.20 6.99 -3.37
CA THR A 253 12.00 8.19 -3.04
C THR A 253 11.22 9.11 -2.10
N SER A 254 9.95 9.43 -2.42
CA SER A 254 9.08 10.23 -1.54
C SER A 254 8.88 9.57 -0.18
N ALA A 255 8.67 8.24 -0.17
CA ALA A 255 8.50 7.49 1.07
C ALA A 255 9.80 7.41 1.89
N GLY A 256 10.96 7.33 1.24
CA GLY A 256 12.26 7.38 1.90
C GLY A 256 12.53 8.72 2.56
N CYS A 257 12.18 9.83 1.89
CA CYS A 257 12.25 11.18 2.48
C CYS A 257 11.29 11.31 3.67
N GLY A 258 10.04 10.81 3.53
CA GLY A 258 9.08 10.78 4.64
C GLY A 258 9.59 9.99 5.83
N ALA A 259 10.15 8.80 5.61
CA ALA A 259 10.75 7.98 6.65
C ALA A 259 11.91 8.70 7.34
N GLY A 260 12.78 9.38 6.59
CA GLY A 260 13.86 10.21 7.14
C GLY A 260 13.33 11.31 8.05
N ALA A 261 12.27 12.04 7.65
CA ALA A 261 11.63 13.04 8.48
C ALA A 261 11.03 12.45 9.76
N GLY A 262 10.34 11.30 9.66
CA GLY A 262 9.80 10.57 10.81
C GLY A 262 10.89 10.09 11.79
N ILE A 263 11.98 9.53 11.29
CA ILE A 263 13.13 9.12 12.10
C ILE A 263 13.72 10.33 12.83
N THR A 264 13.92 11.46 12.13
CA THR A 264 14.42 12.69 12.73
C THR A 264 13.50 13.17 13.84
N SER A 265 12.19 13.12 13.63
CA SER A 265 11.18 13.46 14.64
C SER A 265 11.32 12.60 15.89
N VAL A 266 11.44 11.28 15.77
CA VAL A 266 11.67 10.37 16.90
C VAL A 266 12.96 10.72 17.64
N SER A 267 14.05 10.85 16.89
CA SER A 267 15.39 11.05 17.46
C SER A 267 15.50 12.38 18.20
N TYR A 268 15.01 13.45 17.59
CA TYR A 268 15.07 14.77 18.16
C TYR A 268 14.21 14.93 19.42
N THR A 269 12.99 14.42 19.40
CA THR A 269 12.09 14.50 20.56
C THR A 269 12.60 13.65 21.71
N HIS A 270 13.19 12.49 21.42
CA HIS A 270 13.78 11.62 22.43
C HIS A 270 14.99 12.28 23.12
N LEU A 271 15.89 12.88 22.33
CA LEU A 271 17.06 13.60 22.87
C LEU A 271 16.62 14.78 23.79
N ARG A 272 15.62 15.56 23.38
CA ARG A 272 15.10 16.65 24.21
C ARG A 272 14.49 16.17 25.52
N ALA A 273 13.81 15.05 25.55
CA ALA A 273 13.27 14.48 26.77
C ALA A 273 14.38 14.12 27.76
N HIS A 274 15.49 13.51 27.28
CA HIS A 274 16.66 13.21 28.12
C HIS A 274 17.40 14.45 28.59
N GLU A 275 17.52 15.50 27.77
CA GLU A 275 18.14 16.76 28.18
C GLU A 275 17.36 17.45 29.30
N THR A 276 16.02 17.29 29.30
CA THR A 276 15.16 17.89 30.34
C THR A 276 15.26 17.14 31.68
N GLU A 277 15.47 15.81 31.64
CA GLU A 277 15.65 14.99 32.84
C GLU A 277 17.02 15.21 33.52
N LEU A 278 18.04 15.62 32.76
CA LEU A 278 19.37 15.89 33.28
C LEU A 278 19.48 17.24 33.98
N HIS A 279 18.49 18.11 33.89
CA HIS A 279 18.41 19.44 34.49
C HIS A 279 17.46 19.53 35.69
N LEU A 280 16.89 18.41 36.14
CA LEU A 280 16.12 18.28 37.38
C LEU A 280 16.91 17.51 38.44
#